data_e3ea57444d5c30ffc3c8274e21ed14b7
#
_entry.id   e3ea57444d5c30ffc3c8274e21ed14b7
#
_cell.length_a   1.000
_cell.length_b   1.000
_cell.length_c   1.000
_cell.angle_alpha   90.00
_cell.angle_beta   90.00
_cell.angle_gamma   90.00
#
_symmetry.space_group_name_H-M   'P 1'
#
loop_
_entity.id
_entity.type
_entity.pdbx_description
1 polymer ?
#
loop_
_entity_poly.entity_id
_entity_poly.type
_entity_poly.pdbx_seq_one_letter_code
_entity_poly.pdbx_strand_id
1 'polypeptide(L)'
;SNTGNIGMIKIITESSIAAGIRRIEAITGARVEETMNALQDSLKEIGILFNNAPNLLQAIHKAIDENAELRKQAEEYVKEKMIVLKDRMVKSAESIDGVKLIRFIGPMPSDMVKGIAFLLRGEVSKGLAFVAATRDKDKPLLTVMLSDDLVDGKNASAIVRDAAKLIQGGGGGQPYFAQAGGKNADKLTEALDKMVSSIVG
;
A
#
# COMPACT_ATOMS: atom_id res chain seq x y z
N SER A 1 23.07 53.22 -29.16
CA SER A 1 22.39 52.33 -28.19
C SER A 1 23.36 52.00 -27.05
N ASN A 2 22.91 52.16 -25.83
CA ASN A 2 23.71 51.91 -24.65
C ASN A 2 23.29 50.57 -24.04
N THR A 3 24.21 49.62 -23.86
CA THR A 3 23.95 48.31 -23.25
C THR A 3 23.50 48.42 -21.78
N GLY A 4 23.75 49.55 -21.10
CA GLY A 4 23.19 49.86 -19.78
C GLY A 4 21.68 49.86 -19.70
N ASN A 5 20.95 50.01 -20.82
CA ASN A 5 19.50 49.99 -20.91
C ASN A 5 18.91 48.58 -20.87
N ILE A 6 19.72 47.52 -21.00
CA ILE A 6 19.27 46.11 -20.96
C ILE A 6 18.84 45.70 -19.54
N GLY A 7 19.42 46.35 -18.50
CA GLY A 7 19.16 45.99 -17.12
C GLY A 7 19.83 44.68 -16.71
N MET A 8 19.24 43.98 -15.73
CA MET A 8 19.76 42.70 -15.24
C MET A 8 19.59 41.59 -16.31
N ILE A 9 20.59 40.75 -16.41
CA ILE A 9 20.57 39.54 -17.26
C ILE A 9 20.68 38.33 -16.36
N LYS A 10 19.82 37.34 -16.57
CA LYS A 10 19.86 36.05 -15.88
C LYS A 10 19.87 34.89 -16.89
N ILE A 11 20.88 34.04 -16.81
CA ILE A 11 20.90 32.78 -17.56
C ILE A 11 19.91 31.81 -16.90
N ILE A 12 19.01 31.27 -17.69
CA ILE A 12 17.98 30.31 -17.24
C ILE A 12 18.44 28.89 -17.47
N THR A 13 18.95 28.61 -18.68
CA THR A 13 19.42 27.28 -19.05
C THR A 13 20.69 27.37 -19.89
N GLU A 14 21.51 26.33 -19.77
CA GLU A 14 22.63 26.07 -20.64
C GLU A 14 22.57 24.58 -21.02
N SER A 15 22.57 24.25 -22.29
CA SER A 15 22.49 22.88 -22.80
C SER A 15 23.41 22.66 -23.99
N SER A 16 23.87 21.44 -24.19
CA SER A 16 24.58 21.01 -25.38
C SER A 16 23.57 20.56 -26.43
N ILE A 17 23.68 21.08 -27.66
CA ILE A 17 22.81 20.69 -28.77
C ILE A 17 23.54 19.69 -29.69
N ALA A 18 24.85 19.86 -29.87
CA ALA A 18 25.71 18.99 -30.70
C ALA A 18 27.16 19.10 -30.21
N ALA A 19 28.04 18.28 -30.75
CA ALA A 19 29.46 18.34 -30.45
C ALA A 19 30.02 19.76 -30.75
N GLY A 20 30.49 20.44 -29.69
CA GLY A 20 31.04 21.80 -29.78
C GLY A 20 30.01 22.94 -29.87
N ILE A 21 28.70 22.65 -29.82
CA ILE A 21 27.63 23.67 -29.88
C ILE A 21 26.87 23.70 -28.56
N ARG A 22 26.86 24.87 -27.90
CA ARG A 22 26.09 25.11 -26.66
C ARG A 22 24.98 26.13 -26.90
N ARG A 23 23.83 25.88 -26.31
CA ARG A 23 22.68 26.79 -26.33
C ARG A 23 22.57 27.39 -24.91
N ILE A 24 22.50 28.73 -24.90
CA ILE A 24 22.25 29.50 -23.68
C ILE A 24 20.91 30.22 -23.87
N GLU A 25 20.03 30.07 -22.87
CA GLU A 25 18.80 30.84 -22.78
C GLU A 25 18.90 31.80 -21.60
N ALA A 26 18.65 33.07 -21.84
CA ALA A 26 18.70 34.12 -20.82
C ALA A 26 17.49 35.03 -20.91
N ILE A 27 17.14 35.65 -19.80
CA ILE A 27 16.11 36.69 -19.69
C ILE A 27 16.77 37.99 -19.26
N THR A 28 16.15 39.11 -19.61
CA THR A 28 16.64 40.46 -19.31
C THR A 28 15.53 41.39 -18.87
N GLY A 29 15.88 42.51 -18.23
CA GLY A 29 14.97 43.59 -17.88
C GLY A 29 13.82 43.16 -16.95
N ALA A 30 12.62 43.64 -17.23
CA ALA A 30 11.42 43.39 -16.40
C ALA A 30 11.12 41.90 -16.18
N ARG A 31 11.44 41.06 -17.16
CA ARG A 31 11.20 39.61 -17.06
C ARG A 31 12.07 38.93 -15.98
N VAL A 32 13.26 39.50 -15.69
CA VAL A 32 14.09 39.02 -14.57
C VAL A 32 13.41 39.36 -13.25
N GLU A 33 12.88 40.58 -13.11
CA GLU A 33 12.20 41.03 -11.91
C GLU A 33 10.94 40.19 -11.63
N GLU A 34 10.09 39.97 -12.65
CA GLU A 34 8.91 39.08 -12.54
C GLU A 34 9.30 37.68 -12.08
N THR A 35 10.35 37.10 -12.66
CA THR A 35 10.83 35.77 -12.29
C THR A 35 11.33 35.73 -10.84
N MET A 36 12.06 36.76 -10.42
CA MET A 36 12.59 36.84 -9.05
C MET A 36 11.49 37.01 -8.04
N ASN A 37 10.47 37.85 -8.33
CA ASN A 37 9.32 38.03 -7.47
C ASN A 37 8.52 36.73 -7.32
N ALA A 38 8.26 36.01 -8.41
CA ALA A 38 7.58 34.71 -8.38
C ALA A 38 8.33 33.68 -7.53
N LEU A 39 9.67 33.61 -7.66
CA LEU A 39 10.50 32.74 -6.82
C LEU A 39 10.44 33.13 -5.34
N GLN A 40 10.48 34.42 -5.05
CA GLN A 40 10.39 34.92 -3.69
C GLN A 40 9.03 34.62 -3.05
N ASP A 41 7.96 34.77 -3.81
CA ASP A 41 6.62 34.45 -3.33
C ASP A 41 6.44 32.93 -3.07
N SER A 42 6.97 32.09 -3.97
CA SER A 42 7.01 30.64 -3.73
C SER A 42 7.79 30.27 -2.47
N LEU A 43 8.95 30.91 -2.24
CA LEU A 43 9.71 30.68 -1.01
C LEU A 43 8.99 31.15 0.25
N LYS A 44 8.24 32.26 0.18
CA LYS A 44 7.39 32.70 1.30
C LYS A 44 6.28 31.72 1.59
N GLU A 45 5.58 31.22 0.55
CA GLU A 45 4.52 30.22 0.71
C GLU A 45 5.07 28.93 1.37
N ILE A 46 6.22 28.43 0.91
CA ILE A 46 6.87 27.28 1.55
C ILE A 46 7.25 27.63 2.99
N GLY A 47 7.79 28.83 3.23
CA GLY A 47 8.13 29.29 4.58
C GLY A 47 6.94 29.23 5.55
N ILE A 48 5.75 29.64 5.11
CA ILE A 48 4.52 29.59 5.89
C ILE A 48 4.16 28.13 6.27
N LEU A 49 4.32 27.18 5.36
CA LEU A 49 4.07 25.75 5.63
C LEU A 49 4.98 25.20 6.73
N PHE A 50 6.16 25.77 6.90
CA PHE A 50 7.14 25.41 7.93
C PHE A 50 7.21 26.46 9.08
N ASN A 51 6.09 27.13 9.39
CA ASN A 51 5.98 28.10 10.48
C ASN A 51 7.05 29.22 10.43
N ASN A 52 7.44 29.65 9.22
CA ASN A 52 8.48 30.65 8.96
C ASN A 52 9.80 30.30 9.66
N ALA A 53 10.20 29.02 9.62
CA ALA A 53 11.45 28.56 10.22
C ALA A 53 12.65 29.38 9.71
N PRO A 54 13.56 29.81 10.58
CA PRO A 54 14.72 30.63 10.18
C PRO A 54 15.62 29.95 9.17
N ASN A 55 15.69 28.61 9.19
CA ASN A 55 16.38 27.78 8.22
C ASN A 55 15.38 26.82 7.57
N LEU A 56 14.82 27.24 6.45
CA LEU A 56 13.78 26.48 5.74
C LEU A 56 14.28 25.10 5.25
N LEU A 57 15.51 25.04 4.73
CA LEU A 57 16.09 23.78 4.26
C LEU A 57 16.25 22.77 5.40
N GLN A 58 16.72 23.22 6.56
CA GLN A 58 16.83 22.35 7.73
C GLN A 58 15.46 21.89 8.23
N ALA A 59 14.45 22.75 8.20
CA ALA A 59 13.08 22.39 8.58
C ALA A 59 12.49 21.33 7.63
N ILE A 60 12.75 21.47 6.32
CA ILE A 60 12.30 20.48 5.32
C ILE A 60 13.02 19.14 5.55
N HIS A 61 14.33 19.11 5.71
CA HIS A 61 15.08 17.89 5.99
C HIS A 61 14.56 17.20 7.25
N LYS A 62 14.37 17.95 8.32
CA LYS A 62 13.82 17.42 9.57
C LYS A 62 12.44 16.78 9.35
N ALA A 63 11.55 17.43 8.62
CA ALA A 63 10.22 16.87 8.33
C ALA A 63 10.27 15.58 7.48
N ILE A 64 11.22 15.49 6.55
CA ILE A 64 11.45 14.29 5.75
C ILE A 64 11.94 13.15 6.65
N ASP A 65 12.92 13.41 7.52
CA ASP A 65 13.50 12.42 8.43
C ASP A 65 12.44 11.94 9.46
N GLU A 66 11.68 12.86 10.05
CA GLU A 66 10.58 12.53 10.96
C GLU A 66 9.49 11.68 10.26
N ASN A 67 9.16 11.99 9.01
CA ASN A 67 8.20 11.21 8.25
C ASN A 67 8.70 9.79 7.96
N ALA A 68 9.99 9.64 7.66
CA ALA A 68 10.62 8.33 7.45
C ALA A 68 10.60 7.49 8.73
N GLU A 69 10.94 8.11 9.87
CA GLU A 69 10.90 7.44 11.17
C GLU A 69 9.49 7.04 11.59
N LEU A 70 8.50 7.92 11.42
CA LEU A 70 7.09 7.62 11.71
C LEU A 70 6.55 6.48 10.85
N ARG A 71 6.94 6.42 9.57
CA ARG A 71 6.58 5.30 8.69
C ARG A 71 7.15 3.99 9.20
N LYS A 72 8.41 3.97 9.59
CA LYS A 72 9.06 2.79 10.15
C LYS A 72 8.36 2.31 11.41
N GLN A 73 8.08 3.22 12.34
CA GLN A 73 7.35 2.89 13.59
C GLN A 73 5.94 2.36 13.29
N ALA A 74 5.23 2.94 12.31
CA ALA A 74 3.92 2.44 11.89
C ALA A 74 3.99 1.02 11.31
N GLU A 75 5.02 0.73 10.49
CA GLU A 75 5.24 -0.62 9.96
C GLU A 75 5.57 -1.63 11.05
N GLU A 76 6.42 -1.28 12.00
CA GLU A 76 6.76 -2.11 13.15
C GLU A 76 5.51 -2.42 14.00
N TYR A 77 4.72 -1.40 14.32
CA TYR A 77 3.46 -1.57 15.04
C TYR A 77 2.47 -2.48 14.32
N VAL A 78 2.35 -2.35 13.00
CA VAL A 78 1.49 -3.22 12.19
C VAL A 78 2.00 -4.67 12.23
N LYS A 79 3.31 -4.89 12.17
CA LYS A 79 3.92 -6.24 12.28
C LYS A 79 3.64 -6.87 13.64
N GLU A 80 3.85 -6.14 14.73
CA GLU A 80 3.55 -6.61 16.07
C GLU A 80 2.07 -6.99 16.23
N LYS A 81 1.18 -6.13 15.74
CA LYS A 81 -0.26 -6.38 15.74
C LYS A 81 -0.64 -7.63 14.95
N MET A 82 0.00 -7.85 13.77
CA MET A 82 -0.22 -9.06 12.98
C MET A 82 0.19 -10.31 13.73
N ILE A 83 1.32 -10.30 14.45
CA ILE A 83 1.79 -11.44 15.28
C ILE A 83 0.79 -11.76 16.36
N VAL A 84 0.35 -10.74 17.13
CA VAL A 84 -0.64 -10.94 18.20
C VAL A 84 -1.97 -11.48 17.66
N LEU A 85 -2.44 -10.98 16.51
CA LEU A 85 -3.66 -11.47 15.88
C LEU A 85 -3.50 -12.90 15.38
N LYS A 86 -2.38 -13.20 14.74
CA LYS A 86 -2.02 -14.56 14.29
C LYS A 86 -2.06 -15.54 15.47
N ASP A 87 -1.42 -15.22 16.59
CA ASP A 87 -1.39 -16.08 17.78
C ASP A 87 -2.79 -16.35 18.34
N ARG A 88 -3.65 -15.33 18.35
CA ARG A 88 -5.06 -15.50 18.76
C ARG A 88 -5.81 -16.40 17.79
N MET A 89 -5.62 -16.22 16.48
CA MET A 89 -6.26 -17.01 15.44
C MET A 89 -5.82 -18.49 15.51
N VAL A 90 -4.53 -18.75 15.75
CA VAL A 90 -4.02 -20.12 15.93
C VAL A 90 -4.66 -20.79 17.16
N LYS A 91 -4.85 -20.07 18.26
CA LYS A 91 -5.51 -20.59 19.47
C LYS A 91 -7.01 -20.87 19.26
N SER A 92 -7.66 -20.16 18.33
CA SER A 92 -9.08 -20.35 17.98
C SER A 92 -9.28 -21.31 16.80
N ALA A 93 -8.21 -21.92 16.29
CA ALA A 93 -8.32 -22.86 15.19
C ALA A 93 -9.15 -24.08 15.56
N GLU A 94 -10.07 -24.46 14.68
CA GLU A 94 -10.90 -25.67 14.80
C GLU A 94 -10.22 -26.82 14.03
N SER A 95 -10.26 -28.02 14.55
CA SER A 95 -9.80 -29.20 13.82
C SER A 95 -10.99 -29.94 13.21
N ILE A 96 -11.10 -29.93 11.89
CA ILE A 96 -12.19 -30.58 11.15
C ILE A 96 -11.55 -31.48 10.10
N ASP A 97 -11.86 -32.78 10.12
CA ASP A 97 -11.33 -33.78 9.18
C ASP A 97 -9.81 -33.78 8.98
N GLY A 98 -9.09 -33.51 10.09
CA GLY A 98 -7.63 -33.47 10.09
C GLY A 98 -7.03 -32.13 9.61
N VAL A 99 -7.88 -31.17 9.23
CA VAL A 99 -7.47 -29.82 8.83
C VAL A 99 -7.64 -28.85 10.01
N LYS A 100 -6.60 -28.13 10.36
CA LYS A 100 -6.69 -26.94 11.23
C LYS A 100 -7.27 -25.79 10.43
N LEU A 101 -8.53 -25.48 10.72
CA LEU A 101 -9.25 -24.40 10.05
C LEU A 101 -9.26 -23.14 10.93
N ILE A 102 -8.75 -22.05 10.38
CA ILE A 102 -8.85 -20.71 10.98
C ILE A 102 -9.85 -19.89 10.16
N ARG A 103 -10.89 -19.39 10.82
CA ARG A 103 -11.92 -18.55 10.21
C ARG A 103 -11.83 -17.15 10.79
N PHE A 104 -11.92 -16.15 9.94
CA PHE A 104 -11.99 -14.75 10.37
C PHE A 104 -13.05 -13.99 9.60
N ILE A 105 -13.87 -13.23 10.31
CA ILE A 105 -14.82 -12.28 9.74
C ILE A 105 -14.74 -10.96 10.50
N GLY A 106 -14.62 -9.84 9.80
CA GLY A 106 -14.55 -8.52 10.44
C GLY A 106 -13.79 -7.50 9.62
N PRO A 107 -13.67 -6.27 10.12
CA PRO A 107 -12.89 -5.24 9.45
C PRO A 107 -11.38 -5.55 9.57
N MET A 108 -10.70 -5.63 8.44
CA MET A 108 -9.25 -5.78 8.39
C MET A 108 -8.73 -5.32 7.02
N PRO A 109 -7.65 -4.49 6.98
CA PRO A 109 -7.00 -4.10 5.74
C PRO A 109 -6.46 -5.30 4.95
N SER A 110 -6.53 -5.23 3.64
CA SER A 110 -6.08 -6.30 2.73
C SER A 110 -4.64 -6.74 2.99
N ASP A 111 -3.73 -5.78 3.17
CA ASP A 111 -2.31 -6.07 3.41
C ASP A 111 -2.09 -6.79 4.76
N MET A 112 -2.87 -6.47 5.78
CA MET A 112 -2.81 -7.14 7.08
C MET A 112 -3.32 -8.59 6.97
N VAL A 113 -4.43 -8.83 6.28
CA VAL A 113 -4.95 -10.18 6.02
C VAL A 113 -3.91 -11.03 5.31
N LYS A 114 -3.32 -10.47 4.24
CA LYS A 114 -2.25 -11.10 3.47
C LYS A 114 -1.03 -11.41 4.35
N GLY A 115 -0.57 -10.44 5.15
CA GLY A 115 0.55 -10.62 6.07
C GLY A 115 0.31 -11.75 7.08
N ILE A 116 -0.87 -11.78 7.71
CA ILE A 116 -1.26 -12.85 8.65
C ILE A 116 -1.29 -14.21 7.94
N ALA A 117 -1.87 -14.29 6.74
CA ALA A 117 -1.93 -15.53 5.98
C ALA A 117 -0.52 -16.11 5.70
N PHE A 118 0.44 -15.27 5.33
CA PHE A 118 1.81 -15.72 5.10
C PHE A 118 2.57 -16.06 6.39
N LEU A 119 2.32 -15.35 7.49
CA LEU A 119 2.87 -15.72 8.80
C LEU A 119 2.35 -17.10 9.24
N LEU A 120 1.05 -17.35 9.10
CA LEU A 120 0.42 -18.64 9.39
C LEU A 120 1.03 -19.77 8.55
N ARG A 121 1.20 -19.55 7.26
CA ARG A 121 1.80 -20.56 6.35
C ARG A 121 3.25 -20.84 6.70
N GLY A 122 4.02 -19.85 7.12
CA GLY A 122 5.42 -20.03 7.54
C GLY A 122 5.58 -20.80 8.85
N GLU A 123 4.60 -20.72 9.75
CA GLU A 123 4.63 -21.37 11.05
C GLU A 123 4.06 -22.80 11.02
N VAL A 124 3.01 -23.02 10.25
CA VAL A 124 2.32 -24.33 10.16
C VAL A 124 2.42 -24.84 8.73
N SER A 125 3.32 -25.79 8.53
CA SER A 125 3.63 -26.32 7.20
C SER A 125 2.62 -27.34 6.67
N LYS A 126 1.77 -27.92 7.53
CA LYS A 126 0.83 -28.99 7.16
C LYS A 126 -0.52 -28.86 7.85
N GLY A 127 -1.55 -29.26 7.12
CA GLY A 127 -2.92 -29.37 7.62
C GLY A 127 -3.55 -28.04 8.04
N LEU A 128 -3.13 -26.90 7.50
CA LEU A 128 -3.66 -25.60 7.85
C LEU A 128 -4.42 -24.97 6.69
N ALA A 129 -5.65 -24.55 6.97
CA ALA A 129 -6.41 -23.68 6.11
C ALA A 129 -6.82 -22.39 6.85
N PHE A 130 -6.61 -21.26 6.22
CA PHE A 130 -7.06 -19.96 6.70
C PHE A 130 -8.04 -19.36 5.69
N VAL A 131 -9.22 -19.02 6.16
CA VAL A 131 -10.26 -18.34 5.38
C VAL A 131 -10.66 -17.05 6.08
N ALA A 132 -10.71 -15.97 5.34
CA ALA A 132 -11.12 -14.68 5.85
C ALA A 132 -12.12 -14.00 4.93
N ALA A 133 -13.17 -13.43 5.53
CA ALA A 133 -14.13 -12.55 4.90
C ALA A 133 -14.04 -11.19 5.61
N THR A 134 -13.45 -10.21 4.94
CA THR A 134 -13.11 -8.94 5.59
C THR A 134 -13.71 -7.74 4.85
N ARG A 135 -13.71 -6.58 5.52
CA ARG A 135 -14.00 -5.28 4.91
C ARG A 135 -12.76 -4.42 4.99
N ASP A 136 -12.28 -3.99 3.84
CA ASP A 136 -11.22 -2.98 3.70
C ASP A 136 -11.84 -1.71 3.12
N LYS A 137 -11.96 -0.65 3.94
CA LYS A 137 -12.60 0.62 3.55
C LYS A 137 -13.96 0.39 2.88
N ASP A 138 -14.83 -0.39 3.54
CA ASP A 138 -16.18 -0.79 3.08
C ASP A 138 -16.23 -1.71 1.86
N LYS A 139 -15.10 -2.11 1.30
CA LYS A 139 -15.04 -3.09 0.22
C LYS A 139 -14.92 -4.50 0.80
N PRO A 140 -15.80 -5.43 0.41
CA PRO A 140 -15.68 -6.83 0.83
C PRO A 140 -14.48 -7.49 0.16
N LEU A 141 -13.75 -8.26 0.95
CA LEU A 141 -12.58 -9.02 0.53
C LEU A 141 -12.67 -10.44 1.08
N LEU A 142 -12.47 -11.42 0.23
CA LEU A 142 -12.32 -12.83 0.59
C LEU A 142 -10.86 -13.23 0.45
N THR A 143 -10.38 -14.04 1.38
CA THR A 143 -9.01 -14.58 1.34
C THR A 143 -9.06 -16.05 1.70
N VAL A 144 -8.32 -16.86 0.95
CA VAL A 144 -8.05 -18.28 1.23
C VAL A 144 -6.55 -18.49 1.20
N MET A 145 -6.04 -19.15 2.24
CA MET A 145 -4.68 -19.67 2.29
C MET A 145 -4.70 -21.14 2.72
N LEU A 146 -3.95 -21.98 2.04
CA LEU A 146 -3.79 -23.40 2.28
C LEU A 146 -2.32 -23.73 2.52
N SER A 147 -2.04 -24.64 3.45
CA SER A 147 -0.72 -25.25 3.58
C SER A 147 -0.39 -26.13 2.37
N ASP A 148 0.90 -26.43 2.17
CA ASP A 148 1.38 -27.07 0.94
C ASP A 148 0.77 -28.47 0.70
N ASP A 149 0.54 -29.24 1.75
CA ASP A 149 -0.08 -30.55 1.70
C ASP A 149 -1.58 -30.53 1.31
N LEU A 150 -2.28 -29.44 1.56
CA LEU A 150 -3.67 -29.30 1.15
C LEU A 150 -3.84 -28.88 -0.31
N VAL A 151 -2.81 -28.35 -0.93
CA VAL A 151 -2.85 -27.85 -2.32
C VAL A 151 -2.99 -29.02 -3.33
N ASP A 152 -2.52 -30.21 -3.02
CA ASP A 152 -2.61 -31.39 -3.90
C ASP A 152 -4.08 -31.81 -4.15
N GLY A 153 -4.99 -31.52 -3.22
CA GLY A 153 -6.43 -31.84 -3.35
C GLY A 153 -7.33 -30.62 -3.43
N LYS A 154 -6.84 -29.41 -3.15
CA LYS A 154 -7.63 -28.20 -3.03
C LYS A 154 -6.92 -27.01 -3.66
N ASN A 155 -7.69 -26.07 -4.22
CA ASN A 155 -7.13 -24.90 -4.91
C ASN A 155 -7.76 -23.61 -4.37
N ALA A 156 -6.98 -22.81 -3.65
CA ALA A 156 -7.42 -21.55 -3.06
C ALA A 156 -8.03 -20.59 -4.11
N SER A 157 -7.46 -20.56 -5.32
CA SER A 157 -7.96 -19.70 -6.40
C SER A 157 -9.34 -20.13 -6.90
N ALA A 158 -9.61 -21.43 -7.00
CA ALA A 158 -10.93 -21.96 -7.38
C ALA A 158 -11.96 -21.67 -6.28
N ILE A 159 -11.61 -21.95 -5.02
CA ILE A 159 -12.46 -21.74 -3.84
C ILE A 159 -12.88 -20.26 -3.74
N VAL A 160 -11.89 -19.35 -3.82
CA VAL A 160 -12.18 -17.92 -3.67
C VAL A 160 -13.00 -17.37 -4.82
N ARG A 161 -12.79 -17.86 -6.06
CA ARG A 161 -13.58 -17.43 -7.24
C ARG A 161 -15.04 -17.84 -7.13
N ASP A 162 -15.28 -19.02 -6.63
CA ASP A 162 -16.67 -19.50 -6.48
C ASP A 162 -17.42 -18.75 -5.38
N ALA A 163 -16.77 -18.50 -4.25
CA ALA A 163 -17.31 -17.67 -3.16
C ALA A 163 -17.48 -16.20 -3.57
N ALA A 164 -16.61 -15.65 -4.41
CA ALA A 164 -16.65 -14.26 -4.86
C ALA A 164 -17.92 -13.91 -5.64
N LYS A 165 -18.57 -14.87 -6.26
CA LYS A 165 -19.87 -14.69 -6.94
C LYS A 165 -20.92 -14.15 -5.98
N LEU A 166 -20.93 -14.58 -4.71
CA LEU A 166 -21.89 -14.15 -3.68
C LEU A 166 -21.69 -12.66 -3.31
N ILE A 167 -20.47 -12.19 -3.30
CA ILE A 167 -20.16 -10.77 -3.02
C ILE A 167 -20.14 -9.89 -4.27
N GLN A 168 -20.68 -10.39 -5.41
CA GLN A 168 -20.65 -9.70 -6.70
C GLN A 168 -19.25 -9.22 -7.08
N GLY A 169 -18.30 -10.13 -6.94
CA GLY A 169 -16.89 -9.85 -7.07
C GLY A 169 -16.14 -10.83 -7.94
N GLY A 170 -14.85 -10.67 -7.93
CA GLY A 170 -13.91 -11.52 -8.65
C GLY A 170 -12.52 -11.40 -8.12
N GLY A 171 -11.69 -12.36 -8.46
CA GLY A 171 -10.31 -12.42 -8.02
C GLY A 171 -9.68 -13.75 -8.37
N GLY A 172 -8.61 -14.08 -7.67
CA GLY A 172 -7.85 -15.30 -7.87
C GLY A 172 -6.50 -15.22 -7.21
N GLY A 173 -5.62 -16.07 -7.61
CA GLY A 173 -4.27 -16.14 -7.05
C GLY A 173 -3.62 -17.47 -7.36
N GLN A 174 -2.71 -17.87 -6.50
CA GLN A 174 -2.01 -19.15 -6.57
C GLN A 174 -2.86 -20.27 -5.92
N PRO A 175 -2.55 -21.54 -6.18
CA PRO A 175 -3.23 -22.67 -5.55
C PRO A 175 -3.23 -22.63 -4.02
N TYR A 176 -2.19 -22.07 -3.41
CA TYR A 176 -2.02 -21.97 -1.96
C TYR A 176 -2.53 -20.65 -1.35
N PHE A 177 -2.70 -19.60 -2.15
CA PHE A 177 -3.14 -18.29 -1.68
C PHE A 177 -3.91 -17.54 -2.76
N ALA A 178 -5.13 -17.14 -2.44
CA ALA A 178 -5.96 -16.34 -3.34
C ALA A 178 -6.82 -15.32 -2.60
N GLN A 179 -7.11 -14.23 -3.28
CA GLN A 179 -7.99 -13.17 -2.80
C GLN A 179 -9.00 -12.77 -3.87
N ALA A 180 -10.18 -12.35 -3.43
CA ALA A 180 -11.20 -11.77 -4.30
C ALA A 180 -11.86 -10.57 -3.61
N GLY A 181 -12.01 -9.50 -4.36
CA GLY A 181 -12.77 -8.33 -3.95
C GLY A 181 -14.18 -8.35 -4.53
N GLY A 182 -15.10 -7.63 -3.91
CA GLY A 182 -16.49 -7.54 -4.39
C GLY A 182 -17.14 -6.20 -4.09
N LYS A 183 -18.46 -6.15 -4.31
CA LYS A 183 -19.29 -4.95 -4.08
C LYS A 183 -20.35 -5.16 -3.01
N ASN A 184 -20.76 -6.41 -2.76
CA ASN A 184 -21.79 -6.74 -1.79
C ASN A 184 -21.19 -7.28 -0.49
N ALA A 185 -21.13 -6.46 0.53
CA ALA A 185 -20.60 -6.83 1.83
C ALA A 185 -21.61 -7.60 2.71
N ASP A 186 -22.91 -7.62 2.38
CA ASP A 186 -23.93 -8.28 3.18
C ASP A 186 -23.84 -9.81 3.09
N LYS A 187 -23.21 -10.31 2.02
CA LYS A 187 -23.01 -11.73 1.77
C LYS A 187 -21.66 -12.28 2.23
N LEU A 188 -20.92 -11.53 3.03
CA LEU A 188 -19.59 -11.96 3.52
C LEU A 188 -19.66 -13.24 4.36
N THR A 189 -20.68 -13.40 5.21
CA THR A 189 -20.85 -14.60 6.04
C THR A 189 -21.13 -15.83 5.17
N GLU A 190 -22.09 -15.73 4.23
CA GLU A 190 -22.38 -16.82 3.30
C GLU A 190 -21.16 -17.21 2.44
N ALA A 191 -20.39 -16.21 2.02
CA ALA A 191 -19.17 -16.45 1.25
C ALA A 191 -18.09 -17.15 2.08
N LEU A 192 -17.96 -16.79 3.37
CA LEU A 192 -17.07 -17.47 4.31
C LEU A 192 -17.46 -18.94 4.49
N ASP A 193 -18.73 -19.21 4.79
CA ASP A 193 -19.24 -20.58 4.98
C ASP A 193 -19.06 -21.43 3.72
N LYS A 194 -19.25 -20.85 2.54
CA LYS A 194 -18.99 -21.53 1.28
C LYS A 194 -17.52 -21.88 1.08
N MET A 195 -16.60 -20.98 1.43
CA MET A 195 -15.15 -21.27 1.40
C MET A 195 -14.80 -22.40 2.38
N VAL A 196 -15.36 -22.38 3.58
CA VAL A 196 -15.16 -23.41 4.60
C VAL A 196 -15.65 -24.77 4.08
N SER A 197 -16.89 -24.87 3.58
CA SER A 197 -17.45 -26.11 3.04
C SER A 197 -16.62 -26.67 1.87
N SER A 198 -16.01 -25.82 1.06
CA SER A 198 -15.12 -26.27 -0.03
C SER A 198 -13.76 -26.81 0.46
N ILE A 199 -13.42 -26.57 1.74
CA ILE A 199 -12.16 -27.03 2.33
C ILE A 199 -12.35 -28.30 3.17
N VAL A 200 -13.45 -28.40 3.93
CA VAL A 200 -13.71 -29.48 4.89
C VAL A 200 -14.96 -30.31 4.55
N GLY A 201 -15.55 -30.11 3.41
CA GLY A 201 -16.61 -30.93 2.83
C GLY A 201 -16.02 -31.65 1.63
#